data_ba8be9feb3873740218ed90d777fc3e4
#
_entry.id   ba8be9feb3873740218ed90d777fc3e4
#
_cell.length_a   1.000
_cell.length_b   1.000
_cell.length_c   1.000
_cell.angle_alpha   90.00
_cell.angle_beta   90.00
_cell.angle_gamma   90.00
#
_symmetry.space_group_name_H-M   'P 1'
#
loop_
_entity.id
_entity.type
_entity.pdbx_description
1 polymer ?
#
loop_
_entity_poly.entity_id
_entity_poly.type
_entity_poly.pdbx_seq_one_letter_code
_entity_poly.pdbx_strand_id
1 'polypeptide(L)'
;MTFNLDDYEPVASRIHRFYGDHPNGAIHTEMVFDDGERVVIRATVYRDLGDPMPAGIDYAEEILTDRGVNSTSRIENCATSAQGRCLAAIGYASSDPAKKASREEMTKVQRAGGQPAQYTSRASGLATEKQRIFITDLCRKLKPPVLPQLPSDLASADAAKLIEALKRGELPPMLMPDDEEPF
;
A
#
# COMPACT_ATOMS: atom_id res chain seq x y z
N MET A 1 -5.99 -9.60 17.14
CA MET A 1 -7.45 -9.35 17.15
C MET A 1 -8.08 -10.14 16.04
N THR A 2 -9.05 -10.97 16.35
CA THR A 2 -9.84 -11.71 15.33
C THR A 2 -11.01 -10.80 14.98
N PHE A 3 -11.10 -10.36 13.72
CA PHE A 3 -12.25 -9.62 13.22
C PHE A 3 -13.23 -10.58 12.53
N ASN A 4 -14.53 -10.29 12.56
CA ASN A 4 -15.53 -11.08 11.87
C ASN A 4 -15.73 -10.52 10.46
N LEU A 5 -15.58 -11.34 9.43
CA LEU A 5 -15.80 -10.95 8.02
C LEU A 5 -17.25 -10.51 7.75
N ASP A 6 -18.22 -11.03 8.53
CA ASP A 6 -19.63 -10.65 8.36
C ASP A 6 -19.91 -9.20 8.79
N ASP A 7 -18.99 -8.58 9.53
CA ASP A 7 -19.07 -7.17 9.86
C ASP A 7 -18.75 -6.23 8.67
N TYR A 8 -18.21 -6.77 7.58
CA TYR A 8 -17.78 -6.01 6.42
C TYR A 8 -18.71 -6.23 5.23
N GLU A 9 -19.05 -5.14 4.55
CA GLU A 9 -19.95 -5.16 3.41
C GLU A 9 -19.25 -5.73 2.15
N PRO A 10 -19.89 -6.66 1.41
CA PRO A 10 -19.39 -7.11 0.12
C PRO A 10 -19.39 -5.98 -0.92
N VAL A 11 -18.45 -6.01 -1.87
CA VAL A 11 -18.41 -5.06 -2.99
C VAL A 11 -19.70 -5.12 -3.83
N ALA A 12 -20.26 -6.31 -4.02
CA ALA A 12 -21.54 -6.48 -4.74
C ALA A 12 -22.69 -5.65 -4.13
N SER A 13 -22.74 -5.53 -2.79
CA SER A 13 -23.77 -4.70 -2.12
C SER A 13 -23.54 -3.22 -2.39
N ARG A 14 -22.29 -2.76 -2.45
CA ARG A 14 -21.95 -1.37 -2.81
C ARG A 14 -22.36 -1.06 -4.24
N ILE A 15 -22.10 -1.97 -5.17
CA ILE A 15 -22.49 -1.86 -6.58
C ILE A 15 -24.02 -1.79 -6.71
N HIS A 16 -24.73 -2.66 -5.98
CA HIS A 16 -26.20 -2.68 -6.01
C HIS A 16 -26.78 -1.35 -5.50
N ARG A 17 -26.29 -0.82 -4.39
CA ARG A 17 -26.73 0.49 -3.87
C ARG A 17 -26.44 1.62 -4.84
N PHE A 18 -25.23 1.60 -5.43
CA PHE A 18 -24.83 2.62 -6.40
C PHE A 18 -25.81 2.68 -7.58
N TYR A 19 -26.12 1.54 -8.21
CA TYR A 19 -27.08 1.53 -9.33
C TYR A 19 -28.52 1.76 -8.89
N GLY A 20 -28.87 1.51 -7.63
CA GLY A 20 -30.15 1.91 -7.05
C GLY A 20 -30.31 3.43 -6.99
N ASP A 21 -29.24 4.14 -6.59
CA ASP A 21 -29.22 5.60 -6.49
C ASP A 21 -28.96 6.29 -7.85
N HIS A 22 -28.25 5.61 -8.75
CA HIS A 22 -27.78 6.12 -10.04
C HIS A 22 -28.12 5.15 -11.18
N PRO A 23 -29.38 5.05 -11.61
CA PRO A 23 -29.79 4.11 -12.67
C PRO A 23 -29.08 4.31 -14.01
N ASN A 24 -28.67 5.55 -14.32
CA ASN A 24 -27.88 5.90 -15.50
C ASN A 24 -26.38 5.96 -15.24
N GLY A 25 -25.93 5.56 -14.04
CA GLY A 25 -24.54 5.57 -13.67
C GLY A 25 -23.74 4.49 -14.37
N ALA A 26 -22.42 4.60 -14.30
CA ALA A 26 -21.51 3.60 -14.85
C ALA A 26 -20.31 3.36 -13.95
N ILE A 27 -19.89 2.10 -13.89
CA ILE A 27 -18.65 1.67 -13.26
C ILE A 27 -17.80 1.04 -14.35
N HIS A 28 -16.70 1.70 -14.72
CA HIS A 28 -15.74 1.21 -15.71
C HIS A 28 -14.51 0.69 -15.02
N THR A 29 -13.98 -0.44 -15.50
CA THR A 29 -12.69 -0.97 -15.10
C THR A 29 -11.76 -1.04 -16.30
N GLU A 30 -10.51 -0.68 -16.09
CA GLU A 30 -9.46 -0.71 -17.11
C GLU A 30 -8.20 -1.31 -16.53
N MET A 31 -7.63 -2.29 -17.22
CA MET A 31 -6.33 -2.82 -16.89
C MET A 31 -5.27 -1.83 -17.33
N VAL A 32 -4.59 -1.20 -16.37
CA VAL A 32 -3.56 -0.19 -16.65
C VAL A 32 -2.15 -0.77 -16.64
N PHE A 33 -1.99 -1.95 -16.07
CA PHE A 33 -0.71 -2.67 -16.05
C PHE A 33 -0.94 -4.17 -15.85
N ASP A 34 -0.20 -5.00 -16.57
CA ASP A 34 -0.06 -6.44 -16.35
C ASP A 34 1.29 -6.92 -16.92
N ASP A 35 2.12 -7.56 -16.07
CA ASP A 35 3.40 -8.18 -16.45
C ASP A 35 3.37 -9.71 -16.31
N GLY A 36 2.19 -10.30 -16.09
CA GLY A 36 2.00 -11.73 -15.85
C GLY A 36 2.12 -12.11 -14.36
N GLU A 37 2.89 -11.37 -13.56
CA GLU A 37 2.99 -11.58 -12.11
C GLU A 37 2.10 -10.61 -11.33
N ARG A 38 2.04 -9.36 -11.76
CA ARG A 38 1.32 -8.26 -11.13
C ARG A 38 0.32 -7.65 -12.10
N VAL A 39 -0.89 -7.36 -11.64
CA VAL A 39 -1.90 -6.63 -12.38
C VAL A 39 -2.34 -5.41 -11.59
N VAL A 40 -2.53 -4.29 -12.29
CA VAL A 40 -3.13 -3.07 -11.73
C VAL A 40 -4.37 -2.72 -12.55
N ILE A 41 -5.49 -2.56 -11.86
CA ILE A 41 -6.76 -2.17 -12.48
C ILE A 41 -7.23 -0.84 -11.90
N ARG A 42 -7.63 0.06 -12.79
CA ARG A 42 -8.30 1.31 -12.47
C ARG A 42 -9.80 1.11 -12.53
N ALA A 43 -10.53 1.58 -11.51
CA ALA A 43 -11.97 1.76 -11.55
C ALA A 43 -12.30 3.25 -11.68
N THR A 44 -13.27 3.56 -12.53
CA THR A 44 -13.80 4.91 -12.76
C THR A 44 -15.31 4.86 -12.64
N VAL A 45 -15.88 5.72 -11.81
CA VAL A 45 -17.33 5.74 -11.52
C VAL A 45 -17.92 7.07 -11.96
N TYR A 46 -19.01 7.01 -12.71
CA TYR A 46 -19.84 8.14 -13.14
C TYR A 46 -21.22 7.99 -12.50
N ARG A 47 -21.77 9.05 -11.89
CA ARG A 47 -23.16 9.04 -11.38
C ARG A 47 -24.18 9.05 -12.48
N ASP A 48 -23.86 9.69 -13.60
CA ASP A 48 -24.57 9.63 -14.87
C ASP A 48 -23.57 9.49 -16.01
N LEU A 49 -23.90 8.69 -17.03
CA LEU A 49 -23.04 8.51 -18.23
C LEU A 49 -22.78 9.81 -18.99
N GLY A 50 -23.63 10.81 -18.83
CA GLY A 50 -23.48 12.15 -19.42
C GLY A 50 -22.54 13.07 -18.62
N ASP A 51 -22.07 12.67 -17.45
CA ASP A 51 -21.18 13.49 -16.61
C ASP A 51 -19.84 13.73 -17.31
N PRO A 52 -19.35 14.98 -17.40
CA PRO A 52 -18.08 15.29 -18.04
C PRO A 52 -16.89 14.85 -17.17
N MET A 53 -17.11 14.64 -15.87
CA MET A 53 -16.08 14.25 -14.90
C MET A 53 -16.55 13.05 -14.10
N PRO A 54 -15.66 12.08 -13.84
CA PRO A 54 -16.02 10.96 -12.99
C PRO A 54 -16.27 11.41 -11.54
N ALA A 55 -17.20 10.75 -10.88
CA ALA A 55 -17.47 10.92 -9.46
C ALA A 55 -16.33 10.39 -8.58
N GLY A 56 -15.61 9.39 -9.08
CA GLY A 56 -14.43 8.82 -8.40
C GLY A 56 -13.57 7.99 -9.32
N ILE A 57 -12.29 7.91 -8.95
CA ILE A 57 -11.29 7.04 -9.58
C ILE A 57 -10.48 6.42 -8.46
N ASP A 58 -10.24 5.11 -8.51
CA ASP A 58 -9.33 4.41 -7.59
C ASP A 58 -8.66 3.23 -8.31
N TYR A 59 -7.65 2.67 -7.68
CA TYR A 59 -6.83 1.60 -8.22
C TYR A 59 -6.74 0.44 -7.24
N ALA A 60 -6.56 -0.75 -7.78
CA ALA A 60 -6.15 -1.92 -7.02
C ALA A 60 -4.99 -2.61 -7.72
N GLU A 61 -4.19 -3.30 -6.93
CA GLU A 61 -3.08 -4.14 -7.39
C GLU A 61 -3.25 -5.54 -6.80
N GLU A 62 -3.02 -6.56 -7.64
CA GLU A 62 -2.93 -7.95 -7.22
C GLU A 62 -1.70 -8.62 -7.81
N ILE A 63 -1.11 -9.52 -7.02
CA ILE A 63 0.06 -10.30 -7.40
C ILE A 63 -0.37 -11.75 -7.60
N LEU A 64 0.16 -12.41 -8.64
CA LEU A 64 0.00 -13.84 -8.85
C LEU A 64 0.56 -14.60 -7.65
N THR A 65 -0.15 -15.62 -7.22
CA THR A 65 0.25 -16.46 -6.08
C THR A 65 0.10 -17.93 -6.48
N ASP A 66 0.89 -18.81 -5.86
CA ASP A 66 0.82 -20.25 -6.11
C ASP A 66 -0.49 -20.88 -5.61
N ARG A 67 -1.19 -20.22 -4.69
CA ARG A 67 -2.43 -20.73 -4.06
C ARG A 67 -3.42 -19.60 -3.81
N GLY A 68 -4.70 -19.98 -3.70
CA GLY A 68 -5.78 -19.05 -3.40
C GLY A 68 -6.37 -18.40 -4.65
N VAL A 69 -7.16 -17.34 -4.47
CA VAL A 69 -7.92 -16.69 -5.55
C VAL A 69 -7.00 -16.16 -6.65
N ASN A 70 -5.86 -15.60 -6.27
CA ASN A 70 -4.94 -14.96 -7.23
C ASN A 70 -4.13 -15.99 -8.05
N SER A 71 -4.25 -17.29 -7.79
CA SER A 71 -3.64 -18.32 -8.66
C SER A 71 -4.44 -18.56 -9.95
N THR A 72 -5.74 -18.24 -9.94
CA THR A 72 -6.64 -18.51 -11.08
C THR A 72 -7.47 -17.30 -11.50
N SER A 73 -7.78 -16.37 -10.58
CA SER A 73 -8.72 -15.27 -10.78
C SER A 73 -8.12 -13.93 -10.31
N ARG A 74 -6.84 -13.70 -10.60
CA ARG A 74 -6.11 -12.49 -10.20
C ARG A 74 -6.74 -11.22 -10.78
N ILE A 75 -7.12 -11.25 -12.05
CA ILE A 75 -7.68 -10.09 -12.76
C ILE A 75 -9.05 -9.75 -12.20
N GLU A 76 -9.93 -10.73 -12.04
CA GLU A 76 -11.28 -10.54 -11.51
C GLU A 76 -11.25 -10.04 -10.05
N ASN A 77 -10.33 -10.59 -9.24
CA ASN A 77 -10.13 -10.15 -7.87
C ASN A 77 -9.62 -8.71 -7.80
N CYS A 78 -8.69 -8.34 -8.69
CA CYS A 78 -8.19 -6.98 -8.81
C CYS A 78 -9.29 -5.99 -9.24
N ALA A 79 -10.10 -6.37 -10.23
CA ALA A 79 -11.23 -5.54 -10.70
C ALA A 79 -12.26 -5.30 -9.59
N THR A 80 -12.64 -6.35 -8.86
CA THR A 80 -13.57 -6.24 -7.72
C THR A 80 -13.00 -5.33 -6.62
N SER A 81 -11.73 -5.43 -6.32
CA SER A 81 -11.06 -4.58 -5.35
C SER A 81 -11.03 -3.12 -5.79
N ALA A 82 -10.72 -2.83 -7.05
CA ALA A 82 -10.71 -1.48 -7.59
C ALA A 82 -12.11 -0.83 -7.53
N GLN A 83 -13.17 -1.58 -7.91
CA GLN A 83 -14.55 -1.12 -7.82
C GLN A 83 -14.97 -0.84 -6.38
N GLY A 84 -14.65 -1.75 -5.45
CA GLY A 84 -14.99 -1.61 -4.04
C GLY A 84 -14.36 -0.38 -3.39
N ARG A 85 -13.10 -0.11 -3.71
CA ARG A 85 -12.36 1.07 -3.23
C ARG A 85 -12.92 2.36 -3.82
N CYS A 86 -13.14 2.39 -5.14
CA CYS A 86 -13.68 3.55 -5.82
C CYS A 86 -15.07 3.93 -5.28
N LEU A 87 -15.96 2.94 -5.10
CA LEU A 87 -17.28 3.14 -4.51
C LEU A 87 -17.17 3.62 -3.05
N ALA A 88 -16.25 3.09 -2.25
CA ALA A 88 -16.03 3.56 -0.89
C ALA A 88 -15.61 5.04 -0.83
N ALA A 89 -14.74 5.46 -1.76
CA ALA A 89 -14.25 6.84 -1.84
C ALA A 89 -15.38 7.85 -2.14
N ILE A 90 -16.41 7.45 -2.88
CA ILE A 90 -17.55 8.30 -3.22
C ILE A 90 -18.77 8.13 -2.29
N GLY A 91 -18.60 7.43 -1.16
CA GLY A 91 -19.59 7.33 -0.08
C GLY A 91 -20.34 6.01 0.03
N TYR A 92 -20.08 5.02 -0.83
CA TYR A 92 -20.69 3.69 -0.78
C TYR A 92 -19.88 2.70 0.10
N ALA A 93 -19.40 3.18 1.25
CA ALA A 93 -18.81 2.34 2.28
C ALA A 93 -19.76 2.21 3.47
N SER A 94 -19.37 1.38 4.46
CA SER A 94 -20.04 1.37 5.76
C SER A 94 -20.00 2.77 6.40
N SER A 95 -21.06 3.14 7.10
CA SER A 95 -21.11 4.38 7.90
C SER A 95 -20.16 4.34 9.09
N ASP A 96 -19.74 3.14 9.54
CA ASP A 96 -18.73 2.97 10.57
C ASP A 96 -17.32 3.20 9.98
N PRO A 97 -16.58 4.25 10.43
CA PRO A 97 -15.24 4.52 9.94
C PRO A 97 -14.25 3.36 10.10
N ALA A 98 -14.45 2.49 11.09
CA ALA A 98 -13.61 1.32 11.33
C ALA A 98 -13.89 0.17 10.35
N LYS A 99 -15.01 0.23 9.60
CA LYS A 99 -15.50 -0.83 8.70
C LYS A 99 -15.61 -0.36 7.24
N LYS A 100 -14.81 0.63 6.85
CA LYS A 100 -14.81 1.15 5.47
C LYS A 100 -14.25 0.18 4.44
N ALA A 101 -13.35 -0.72 4.83
CA ALA A 101 -12.85 -1.78 3.97
C ALA A 101 -14.00 -2.67 3.49
N SER A 102 -13.84 -3.30 2.33
CA SER A 102 -14.80 -4.31 1.86
C SER A 102 -14.52 -5.67 2.51
N ARG A 103 -15.50 -6.57 2.42
CA ARG A 103 -15.32 -7.97 2.88
C ARG A 103 -14.17 -8.64 2.13
N GLU A 104 -14.03 -8.38 0.85
CA GLU A 104 -12.97 -8.91 0.00
C GLU A 104 -11.60 -8.42 0.46
N GLU A 105 -11.45 -7.13 0.79
CA GLU A 105 -10.21 -6.58 1.35
C GLU A 105 -9.88 -7.21 2.71
N MET A 106 -10.86 -7.35 3.60
CA MET A 106 -10.66 -7.97 4.91
C MET A 106 -10.39 -9.48 4.83
N THR A 107 -10.92 -10.17 3.81
CA THR A 107 -10.57 -11.57 3.53
C THR A 107 -9.08 -11.70 3.18
N LYS A 108 -8.50 -10.74 2.45
CA LYS A 108 -7.05 -10.71 2.15
C LYS A 108 -6.23 -10.54 3.43
N VAL A 109 -6.63 -9.62 4.30
CA VAL A 109 -5.98 -9.40 5.61
C VAL A 109 -6.03 -10.67 6.46
N GLN A 110 -7.17 -11.35 6.51
CA GLN A 110 -7.32 -12.60 7.26
C GLN A 110 -6.42 -13.72 6.72
N ARG A 111 -6.34 -13.88 5.40
CA ARG A 111 -5.47 -14.87 4.74
C ARG A 111 -3.98 -14.56 4.94
N ALA A 112 -3.60 -13.29 5.04
CA ALA A 112 -2.26 -12.84 5.34
C ALA A 112 -1.86 -12.98 6.83
N GLY A 113 -2.67 -13.69 7.64
CA GLY A 113 -2.38 -13.93 9.06
C GLY A 113 -2.80 -12.79 9.98
N GLY A 114 -3.75 -11.96 9.55
CA GLY A 114 -4.32 -10.88 10.38
C GLY A 114 -3.40 -9.67 10.56
N GLN A 115 -2.30 -9.60 9.86
CA GLN A 115 -1.54 -8.35 9.77
C GLN A 115 -2.17 -7.49 8.66
N PRO A 116 -2.52 -6.21 8.94
CA PRO A 116 -2.82 -5.29 7.88
C PRO A 116 -1.63 -5.32 6.92
N ALA A 117 -1.91 -5.35 5.61
CA ALA A 117 -0.84 -5.28 4.63
C ALA A 117 -0.02 -4.03 4.96
N GLN A 118 1.08 -4.23 5.68
CA GLN A 118 2.11 -3.21 5.68
C GLN A 118 2.47 -3.10 4.21
N TYR A 119 2.34 -1.91 3.67
CA TYR A 119 2.90 -1.54 2.40
C TYR A 119 4.42 -1.73 2.52
N THR A 120 4.83 -2.97 2.48
CA THR A 120 6.21 -3.30 2.19
C THR A 120 6.33 -3.02 0.69
N SER A 121 6.73 -1.79 0.35
CA SER A 121 7.50 -1.65 -0.87
C SER A 121 8.43 -2.87 -0.86
N ARG A 122 8.32 -3.77 -1.84
CA ARG A 122 9.43 -4.66 -2.18
C ARG A 122 10.58 -3.70 -2.52
N ALA A 123 11.26 -3.24 -1.50
CA ALA A 123 12.55 -2.65 -1.63
C ALA A 123 13.38 -3.72 -2.35
N SER A 124 13.90 -3.43 -3.50
CA SER A 124 15.21 -3.96 -3.88
C SER A 124 15.98 -4.01 -2.58
N GLY A 125 16.46 -5.14 -2.11
CA GLY A 125 16.99 -5.29 -0.74
C GLY A 125 17.89 -4.16 -0.22
N LEU A 126 18.06 -3.10 -0.99
CA LEU A 126 18.87 -1.90 -0.76
C LEU A 126 18.07 -0.75 -0.14
N ALA A 127 18.74 0.07 0.63
CA ALA A 127 18.16 1.27 1.22
C ALA A 127 17.68 2.26 0.13
N THR A 128 16.44 2.73 0.29
CA THR A 128 15.86 3.72 -0.62
C THR A 128 16.57 5.07 -0.48
N GLU A 129 16.53 5.88 -1.53
CA GLU A 129 17.08 7.24 -1.51
C GLU A 129 16.49 8.08 -0.34
N LYS A 130 15.19 7.92 -0.05
CA LYS A 130 14.55 8.58 1.10
C LYS A 130 15.15 8.14 2.44
N GLN A 131 15.44 6.86 2.62
CA GLN A 131 16.10 6.36 3.83
C GLN A 131 17.52 6.92 3.96
N ARG A 132 18.28 6.98 2.86
CA ARG A 132 19.65 7.54 2.82
C ARG A 132 19.67 9.02 3.20
N ILE A 133 18.78 9.82 2.61
CA ILE A 133 18.63 11.25 2.92
C ILE A 133 18.26 11.42 4.40
N PHE A 134 17.30 10.64 4.89
CA PHE A 134 16.84 10.76 6.27
C PHE A 134 17.92 10.38 7.30
N ILE A 135 18.73 9.36 7.03
CA ILE A 135 19.89 9.01 7.86
C ILE A 135 20.88 10.18 7.89
N THR A 136 21.19 10.77 6.74
CA THR A 136 22.10 11.91 6.64
C THR A 136 21.60 13.10 7.44
N ASP A 137 20.30 13.40 7.38
CA ASP A 137 19.70 14.51 8.13
C ASP A 137 19.70 14.26 9.65
N LEU A 138 19.49 13.03 10.08
CA LEU A 138 19.60 12.66 11.49
C LEU A 138 21.03 12.79 11.98
N CYS A 139 22.03 12.33 11.22
CA CYS A 139 23.45 12.46 11.56
C CYS A 139 23.90 13.91 11.69
N ARG A 140 23.40 14.82 10.83
CA ARG A 140 23.68 16.27 10.93
C ARG A 140 23.12 16.91 12.20
N LYS A 141 22.09 16.33 12.80
CA LYS A 141 21.46 16.82 14.04
C LYS A 141 22.18 16.33 15.31
N LEU A 142 23.09 15.38 15.20
CA LEU A 142 23.91 14.90 16.33
C LEU A 142 24.86 16.02 16.80
N LYS A 143 25.35 15.87 18.02
CA LYS A 143 26.33 16.80 18.62
C LYS A 143 27.55 15.99 19.12
N PRO A 144 28.69 16.03 18.42
CA PRO A 144 28.97 16.78 17.17
C PRO A 144 28.25 16.20 15.95
N PRO A 145 28.04 16.99 14.88
CA PRO A 145 27.46 16.52 13.64
C PRO A 145 28.37 15.49 12.96
N VAL A 146 27.77 14.42 12.39
CA VAL A 146 28.49 13.40 11.66
C VAL A 146 28.02 13.40 10.19
N LEU A 147 28.98 13.27 9.26
CA LEU A 147 28.70 13.05 7.86
C LEU A 147 28.85 11.55 7.56
N PRO A 148 27.75 10.79 7.43
CA PRO A 148 27.84 9.37 7.25
C PRO A 148 28.26 9.00 5.82
N GLN A 149 29.19 8.06 5.69
CA GLN A 149 29.48 7.38 4.43
C GLN A 149 28.62 6.12 4.36
N LEU A 150 27.46 6.21 3.70
CA LEU A 150 26.54 5.08 3.59
C LEU A 150 26.98 4.15 2.43
N PRO A 151 27.19 2.85 2.68
CA PRO A 151 27.52 1.89 1.62
C PRO A 151 26.48 1.91 0.50
N SER A 152 26.92 1.74 -0.75
CA SER A 152 26.03 1.69 -1.91
C SER A 152 25.05 0.49 -1.85
N ASP A 153 25.50 -0.58 -1.23
CA ASP A 153 24.80 -1.86 -1.02
C ASP A 153 24.04 -1.94 0.32
N LEU A 154 23.92 -0.83 1.06
CA LEU A 154 23.20 -0.80 2.34
C LEU A 154 21.81 -1.39 2.20
N ALA A 155 21.52 -2.47 2.94
CA ALA A 155 20.21 -3.10 2.92
C ALA A 155 19.14 -2.20 3.56
N SER A 156 17.90 -2.23 3.02
CA SER A 156 16.76 -1.45 3.53
C SER A 156 16.43 -1.77 5.00
N ALA A 157 16.60 -3.03 5.41
CA ALA A 157 16.42 -3.46 6.79
C ALA A 157 17.44 -2.84 7.74
N ASP A 158 18.69 -2.73 7.29
CA ASP A 158 19.77 -2.15 8.11
C ASP A 158 19.65 -0.63 8.14
N ALA A 159 19.22 0.01 7.03
CA ALA A 159 18.86 1.43 7.03
C ALA A 159 17.74 1.74 8.04
N ALA A 160 16.74 0.87 8.18
CA ALA A 160 15.70 1.04 9.17
C ALA A 160 16.23 0.97 10.61
N LYS A 161 17.13 0.01 10.91
CA LYS A 161 17.79 -0.10 12.23
C LYS A 161 18.65 1.14 12.55
N LEU A 162 19.38 1.65 11.55
CA LEU A 162 20.17 2.87 11.69
C LEU A 162 19.28 4.07 12.02
N ILE A 163 18.15 4.23 11.34
CA ILE A 163 17.19 5.31 11.60
C ILE A 163 16.67 5.23 13.05
N GLU A 164 16.32 4.05 13.53
CA GLU A 164 15.82 3.88 14.91
C GLU A 164 16.90 4.18 15.97
N ALA A 165 18.14 3.77 15.75
CA ALA A 165 19.25 4.09 16.63
C ALA A 165 19.53 5.61 16.67
N LEU A 166 19.60 6.25 15.51
CA LEU A 166 19.82 7.69 15.39
C LEU A 166 18.69 8.53 16.01
N LYS A 167 17.44 8.09 15.94
CA LYS A 167 16.29 8.74 16.64
C LYS A 167 16.45 8.70 18.16
N ARG A 168 17.11 7.66 18.70
CA ARG A 168 17.44 7.55 20.14
C ARG A 168 18.70 8.34 20.53
N GLY A 169 19.35 8.98 19.57
CA GLY A 169 20.61 9.71 19.77
C GLY A 169 21.85 8.79 19.85
N GLU A 170 21.71 7.53 19.47
CA GLU A 170 22.80 6.56 19.41
C GLU A 170 23.51 6.68 18.06
N LEU A 171 24.86 6.73 18.05
CA LEU A 171 25.64 6.68 16.81
C LEU A 171 26.13 5.24 16.59
N PRO A 172 25.55 4.51 15.61
CA PRO A 172 25.99 3.15 15.31
C PRO A 172 27.44 3.09 14.80
N PRO A 173 28.20 2.03 15.13
CA PRO A 173 29.59 1.90 14.71
C PRO A 173 29.84 2.02 13.20
N MET A 174 28.88 1.57 12.39
CA MET A 174 28.92 1.67 10.93
C MET A 174 29.00 3.11 10.42
N LEU A 175 28.60 4.10 11.22
CA LEU A 175 28.59 5.52 10.87
C LEU A 175 29.75 6.29 11.52
N MET A 176 30.60 5.63 12.28
CA MET A 176 31.82 6.22 12.80
C MET A 176 32.83 6.35 11.65
N PRO A 177 33.55 7.48 11.54
CA PRO A 177 34.68 7.56 10.63
C PRO A 177 35.70 6.47 11.02
N ASP A 178 36.27 5.81 10.01
CA ASP A 178 37.40 4.90 10.25
C ASP A 178 38.45 5.71 11.02
N ASP A 179 38.83 5.21 12.20
CA ASP A 179 39.92 5.80 12.97
C ASP A 179 41.18 5.79 12.08
N GLU A 180 41.63 6.95 11.65
CA GLU A 180 42.95 7.09 11.04
C GLU A 180 43.94 6.56 12.07
N GLU A 181 44.65 5.47 11.74
CA GLU A 181 45.76 4.99 12.56
C GLU A 181 46.71 6.15 12.82
N PRO A 182 47.08 6.42 14.07
CA PRO A 182 48.06 7.46 14.35
C PRO A 182 49.40 7.06 13.76
N PHE A 183 49.94 7.94 12.91
CA PHE A 183 51.30 7.86 12.37
C PHE A 183 52.36 7.85 13.49
#